data_4400531fab8df1d57713fed306ab09b4
#
_entry.id   4400531fab8df1d57713fed306ab09b4
#
_cell.length_a   1.000
_cell.length_b   1.000
_cell.length_c   1.000
_cell.angle_alpha   90.00
_cell.angle_beta   90.00
_cell.angle_gamma   90.00
#
_symmetry.space_group_name_H-M   'P 1'
#
loop_
_entity.id
_entity.type
_entity.pdbx_description
1 polymer ?
#
loop_
_entity_poly.entity_id
_entity_poly.type
_entity_poly.pdbx_seq_one_letter_code
_entity_poly.pdbx_strand_id
1 'polypeptide(L)'
;MAGFNIKHWFADGAFRTIIRNSAWLGSSNVVSALLGLLALSCAGKGMTPAMFGVLVIVQSYAKSISDFIKFQTWQLVVQYGTPALTNNNPQQFRNVVSFSFSLDIVSGAVAIVGGIALLPFLSHSLGLDDQSFWLAALYCTLIPSMASSTPTGILRAVDRFDLIALQQATKPFLRAAGSVVAWYFDFGFAGFVIAWYVSNLVGGTMYWWFAARELRRRNIHNAFKLNLFESARHIKGAWSFVWSTNIAHSIWSARNSCSTVLVGIVLGPAAAGLFKIAMTFFDAAGTPAGLLGKSFYPEVMRLDPRTTRPWLLGVKSGLLAGGIGILVALAVFIVGKPLISLVFGVKYLEAYDLIQVMLGAIVISMLGFPQESLLLMAGKQRAFLVAQTIASIGYIVLLFMFCHLFGVLGAAFAYFGGQCLDVALSLIPTLKAFFQRHSLLYNAAGEKS
;
A
#
# COMPACT_ATOMS: atom_id res chain seq x y z
N MET A 1 24.71 30.49 15.28
CA MET A 1 24.66 29.64 14.07
C MET A 1 25.37 28.33 14.40
N ALA A 2 24.65 27.32 14.90
CA ALA A 2 25.26 26.02 15.16
C ALA A 2 25.40 25.30 13.82
N GLY A 3 26.65 25.07 13.41
CA GLY A 3 26.97 24.38 12.15
C GLY A 3 26.33 22.99 12.12
N PHE A 4 25.62 22.71 11.05
CA PHE A 4 24.97 21.44 10.75
C PHE A 4 26.07 20.37 10.53
N ASN A 5 26.51 19.73 11.60
CA ASN A 5 27.59 18.75 11.54
C ASN A 5 26.99 17.36 11.28
N ILE A 6 26.86 17.03 9.99
CA ILE A 6 26.32 15.76 9.49
C ILE A 6 27.04 14.54 10.11
N LYS A 7 28.33 14.68 10.48
CA LYS A 7 29.10 13.62 11.12
C LYS A 7 28.55 13.21 12.50
N HIS A 8 27.92 14.12 13.25
CA HIS A 8 27.29 13.81 14.54
C HIS A 8 26.03 12.94 14.40
N TRP A 9 25.32 13.03 13.27
CA TRP A 9 24.13 12.22 13.01
C TRP A 9 24.47 10.74 12.77
N PHE A 10 25.60 10.47 12.12
CA PHE A 10 26.08 9.10 11.93
C PHE A 10 26.71 8.48 13.18
N ALA A 11 27.03 9.28 14.19
CA ALA A 11 27.50 8.80 15.50
C ALA A 11 26.34 8.31 16.40
N ASP A 12 25.10 8.76 16.15
CA ASP A 12 23.92 8.31 16.89
C ASP A 12 23.50 6.90 16.44
N GLY A 13 23.56 5.94 17.37
CA GLY A 13 23.21 4.55 17.12
C GLY A 13 21.76 4.36 16.65
N ALA A 14 20.81 5.18 17.14
CA ALA A 14 19.43 5.16 16.72
C ALA A 14 19.27 5.61 15.26
N PHE A 15 19.95 6.67 14.86
CA PHE A 15 19.93 7.18 13.49
C PHE A 15 20.53 6.17 12.50
N ARG A 16 21.64 5.53 12.86
CA ARG A 16 22.26 4.47 12.04
C ARG A 16 21.32 3.28 11.85
N THR A 17 20.59 2.90 12.90
CA THR A 17 19.58 1.84 12.84
C THR A 17 18.43 2.21 11.90
N ILE A 18 17.92 3.45 11.99
CA ILE A 18 16.86 3.96 11.10
C ILE A 18 17.32 3.91 9.63
N ILE A 19 18.54 4.41 9.34
CA ILE A 19 19.07 4.38 7.95
C ILE A 19 19.20 2.95 7.45
N ARG A 20 19.77 2.04 8.26
CA ARG A 20 19.93 0.64 7.90
C ARG A 20 18.59 -0.02 7.60
N ASN A 21 17.60 0.18 8.46
CA ASN A 21 16.27 -0.40 8.31
C ASN A 21 15.53 0.20 7.09
N SER A 22 15.69 1.49 6.84
CA SER A 22 15.13 2.15 5.65
C SER A 22 15.82 1.68 4.36
N ALA A 23 17.13 1.42 4.39
CA ALA A 23 17.86 0.89 3.25
C ALA A 23 17.41 -0.54 2.90
N TRP A 24 17.21 -1.41 3.90
CA TRP A 24 16.64 -2.74 3.70
C TRP A 24 15.27 -2.70 3.04
N LEU A 25 14.36 -1.89 3.58
CA LEU A 25 13.01 -1.75 3.03
C LEU A 25 13.00 -1.08 1.66
N GLY A 26 13.84 -0.06 1.45
CA GLY A 26 13.95 0.65 0.19
C GLY A 26 14.49 -0.22 -0.94
N SER A 27 15.56 -0.97 -0.69
CA SER A 27 16.14 -1.89 -1.67
C SER A 27 15.16 -3.03 -2.02
N SER A 28 14.46 -3.59 -1.02
CA SER A 28 13.46 -4.63 -1.29
C SER A 28 12.30 -4.11 -2.12
N ASN A 29 11.87 -2.86 -1.95
CA ASN A 29 10.80 -2.26 -2.75
C ASN A 29 11.21 -2.13 -4.23
N VAL A 30 12.43 -1.68 -4.53
CA VAL A 30 12.93 -1.57 -5.91
C VAL A 30 13.00 -2.95 -6.56
N VAL A 31 13.60 -3.92 -5.88
CA VAL A 31 13.68 -5.32 -6.37
C VAL A 31 12.27 -5.88 -6.61
N SER A 32 11.36 -5.66 -5.67
CA SER A 32 9.96 -6.12 -5.78
C SER A 32 9.22 -5.50 -6.96
N ALA A 33 9.45 -4.21 -7.24
CA ALA A 33 8.84 -3.53 -8.38
C ALA A 33 9.35 -4.11 -9.72
N LEU A 34 10.67 -4.32 -9.86
CA LEU A 34 11.26 -4.92 -11.06
C LEU A 34 10.78 -6.36 -11.29
N LEU A 35 10.77 -7.18 -10.25
CA LEU A 35 10.27 -8.56 -10.30
C LEU A 35 8.76 -8.61 -10.57
N GLY A 36 7.99 -7.68 -9.99
CA GLY A 36 6.57 -7.53 -10.28
C GLY A 36 6.29 -7.18 -11.74
N LEU A 37 7.09 -6.26 -12.31
CA LEU A 37 7.01 -5.90 -13.73
C LEU A 37 7.36 -7.10 -14.63
N LEU A 38 8.40 -7.86 -14.29
CA LEU A 38 8.78 -9.08 -15.00
C LEU A 38 7.64 -10.11 -14.99
N ALA A 39 7.04 -10.37 -13.83
CA ALA A 39 5.92 -11.29 -13.70
C ALA A 39 4.70 -10.86 -14.55
N LEU A 40 4.36 -9.56 -14.53
CA LEU A 40 3.29 -9.00 -15.35
C LEU A 40 3.63 -9.08 -16.84
N SER A 41 4.89 -8.83 -17.23
CA SER A 41 5.37 -8.95 -18.60
C SER A 41 5.19 -10.36 -19.16
N CYS A 42 5.68 -11.37 -18.42
CA CYS A 42 5.54 -12.77 -18.82
C CYS A 42 4.06 -13.17 -18.94
N ALA A 43 3.23 -12.77 -17.99
CA ALA A 43 1.80 -13.02 -18.01
C ALA A 43 1.12 -12.32 -19.22
N GLY A 44 1.45 -11.05 -19.48
CA GLY A 44 0.95 -10.32 -20.62
C GLY A 44 1.35 -10.95 -21.97
N LYS A 45 2.61 -11.42 -22.10
CA LYS A 45 3.07 -12.08 -23.34
C LYS A 45 2.48 -13.47 -23.52
N GLY A 46 2.34 -14.24 -22.44
CA GLY A 46 1.86 -15.63 -22.47
C GLY A 46 0.35 -15.79 -22.55
N MET A 47 -0.44 -14.71 -22.51
CA MET A 47 -1.91 -14.78 -22.53
C MET A 47 -2.53 -13.74 -23.47
N THR A 48 -3.80 -13.95 -23.82
CA THR A 48 -4.60 -12.90 -24.49
C THR A 48 -4.90 -11.76 -23.53
N PRO A 49 -5.18 -10.53 -24.02
CA PRO A 49 -5.55 -9.41 -23.16
C PRO A 49 -6.75 -9.69 -22.24
N ALA A 50 -7.74 -10.44 -22.71
CA ALA A 50 -8.90 -10.83 -21.91
C ALA A 50 -8.50 -11.78 -20.76
N MET A 51 -7.73 -12.84 -21.03
CA MET A 51 -7.25 -13.77 -20.00
C MET A 51 -6.34 -13.09 -18.99
N PHE A 52 -5.44 -12.22 -19.45
CA PHE A 52 -4.61 -11.40 -18.56
C PHE A 52 -5.46 -10.50 -17.67
N GLY A 53 -6.49 -9.88 -18.22
CA GLY A 53 -7.44 -9.07 -17.50
C GLY A 53 -8.20 -9.86 -16.43
N VAL A 54 -8.67 -11.07 -16.73
CA VAL A 54 -9.31 -11.98 -15.76
C VAL A 54 -8.36 -12.29 -14.59
N LEU A 55 -7.11 -12.66 -14.87
CA LEU A 55 -6.12 -12.93 -13.81
C LEU A 55 -5.90 -11.71 -12.91
N VAL A 56 -5.80 -10.52 -13.52
CA VAL A 56 -5.65 -9.25 -12.79
C VAL A 56 -6.88 -8.93 -11.94
N ILE A 57 -8.09 -9.14 -12.47
CA ILE A 57 -9.35 -8.92 -11.73
C ILE A 57 -9.45 -9.87 -10.55
N VAL A 58 -9.22 -11.17 -10.75
CA VAL A 58 -9.28 -12.18 -9.69
C VAL A 58 -8.33 -11.84 -8.55
N GLN A 59 -7.09 -11.47 -8.88
CA GLN A 59 -6.12 -11.05 -7.87
C GLN A 59 -6.53 -9.74 -7.17
N SER A 60 -6.98 -8.73 -7.93
CA SER A 60 -7.38 -7.43 -7.40
C SER A 60 -8.63 -7.54 -6.53
N TYR A 61 -9.57 -8.41 -6.89
CA TYR A 61 -10.75 -8.72 -6.12
C TYR A 61 -10.40 -9.28 -4.74
N ALA A 62 -9.63 -10.38 -4.69
CA ALA A 62 -9.20 -10.97 -3.43
C ALA A 62 -8.40 -9.97 -2.56
N LYS A 63 -7.55 -9.15 -3.20
CA LYS A 63 -6.80 -8.10 -2.51
C LYS A 63 -7.73 -7.02 -1.95
N SER A 64 -8.72 -6.56 -2.71
CA SER A 64 -9.69 -5.55 -2.27
C SER A 64 -10.49 -6.03 -1.06
N ILE A 65 -11.02 -7.25 -1.10
CA ILE A 65 -11.71 -7.84 0.04
C ILE A 65 -10.79 -7.92 1.27
N SER A 66 -9.54 -8.36 1.06
CA SER A 66 -8.54 -8.40 2.12
C SER A 66 -8.31 -7.03 2.75
N ASP A 67 -8.12 -5.99 1.95
CA ASP A 67 -7.79 -4.65 2.41
C ASP A 67 -8.97 -3.98 3.16
N PHE A 68 -10.22 -4.32 2.82
CA PHE A 68 -11.39 -3.78 3.51
C PHE A 68 -11.68 -4.43 4.86
N ILE A 69 -11.58 -5.73 4.93
CA ILE A 69 -12.04 -6.48 6.12
C ILE A 69 -10.92 -6.61 7.15
N LYS A 70 -9.66 -6.56 6.69
CA LYS A 70 -8.52 -6.83 7.51
C LYS A 70 -8.11 -5.65 8.38
N PHE A 71 -7.88 -5.91 9.65
CA PHE A 71 -7.35 -4.94 10.59
C PHE A 71 -5.84 -4.71 10.44
N GLN A 72 -5.37 -3.50 10.77
CA GLN A 72 -3.96 -3.14 10.77
C GLN A 72 -3.28 -3.56 12.08
N THR A 73 -3.36 -4.85 12.41
CA THR A 73 -2.87 -5.43 13.68
C THR A 73 -1.38 -5.22 13.93
N TRP A 74 -0.58 -5.02 12.86
CA TRP A 74 0.83 -4.69 13.01
C TRP A 74 1.06 -3.38 13.79
N GLN A 75 0.17 -2.39 13.62
CA GLN A 75 0.25 -1.13 14.36
C GLN A 75 -0.02 -1.37 15.86
N LEU A 76 -0.99 -2.22 16.16
CA LEU A 76 -1.31 -2.59 17.54
C LEU A 76 -0.11 -3.31 18.20
N VAL A 77 0.51 -4.28 17.51
CA VAL A 77 1.69 -4.98 18.02
C VAL A 77 2.85 -4.02 18.27
N VAL A 78 3.09 -3.07 17.36
CA VAL A 78 4.14 -2.07 17.56
C VAL A 78 3.78 -1.12 18.70
N GLN A 79 2.56 -0.60 18.76
CA GLN A 79 2.12 0.41 19.74
C GLN A 79 2.12 -0.12 21.16
N TYR A 80 1.63 -1.33 21.37
CA TYR A 80 1.47 -1.90 22.72
C TYR A 80 2.49 -3.00 23.04
N GLY A 81 2.99 -3.69 22.00
CA GLY A 81 3.95 -4.79 22.18
C GLY A 81 5.38 -4.30 22.38
N THR A 82 5.83 -3.26 21.65
CA THR A 82 7.20 -2.74 21.82
C THR A 82 7.46 -2.25 23.23
N PRO A 83 6.58 -1.43 23.88
CA PRO A 83 6.76 -1.06 25.28
C PRO A 83 6.76 -2.26 26.24
N ALA A 84 5.92 -3.28 25.96
CA ALA A 84 5.89 -4.49 26.78
C ALA A 84 7.23 -5.25 26.76
N LEU A 85 7.87 -5.33 25.57
CA LEU A 85 9.22 -5.91 25.44
C LEU A 85 10.29 -5.07 26.15
N THR A 86 10.25 -3.74 25.98
CA THR A 86 11.20 -2.82 26.61
C THR A 86 11.12 -2.89 28.14
N ASN A 87 9.91 -3.04 28.69
CA ASN A 87 9.67 -3.16 30.13
C ASN A 87 9.81 -4.60 30.66
N ASN A 88 10.39 -5.52 29.88
CA ASN A 88 10.56 -6.94 30.24
C ASN A 88 9.26 -7.61 30.73
N ASN A 89 8.14 -7.28 30.12
CA ASN A 89 6.82 -7.89 30.41
C ASN A 89 6.39 -8.84 29.28
N PRO A 90 6.89 -10.08 29.25
CA PRO A 90 6.56 -11.04 28.18
C PRO A 90 5.09 -11.48 28.21
N GLN A 91 4.43 -11.39 29.37
CA GLN A 91 3.00 -11.74 29.47
C GLN A 91 2.13 -10.72 28.74
N GLN A 92 2.39 -9.42 28.94
CA GLN A 92 1.67 -8.37 28.24
C GLN A 92 1.93 -8.46 26.72
N PHE A 93 3.16 -8.73 26.30
CA PHE A 93 3.49 -8.94 24.90
C PHE A 93 2.73 -10.12 24.31
N ARG A 94 2.64 -11.27 25.02
CA ARG A 94 1.83 -12.43 24.60
C ARG A 94 0.36 -12.07 24.42
N ASN A 95 -0.23 -11.31 25.34
CA ASN A 95 -1.62 -10.86 25.24
C ASN A 95 -1.84 -10.00 23.97
N VAL A 96 -0.91 -9.07 23.68
CA VAL A 96 -0.98 -8.24 22.47
C VAL A 96 -0.90 -9.09 21.20
N VAL A 97 0.04 -10.02 21.13
CA VAL A 97 0.21 -10.91 19.97
C VAL A 97 -1.00 -11.84 19.82
N SER A 98 -1.51 -12.42 20.94
CA SER A 98 -2.68 -13.30 20.93
C SER A 98 -3.95 -12.58 20.46
N PHE A 99 -4.18 -11.35 20.92
CA PHE A 99 -5.29 -10.52 20.44
C PHE A 99 -5.17 -10.20 18.94
N SER A 100 -3.98 -9.75 18.51
CA SER A 100 -3.71 -9.44 17.11
C SER A 100 -3.88 -10.66 16.20
N PHE A 101 -3.35 -11.82 16.62
CA PHE A 101 -3.47 -13.09 15.92
C PHE A 101 -4.94 -13.52 15.80
N SER A 102 -5.70 -13.49 16.92
CA SER A 102 -7.11 -13.83 16.92
C SER A 102 -7.91 -12.94 15.98
N LEU A 103 -7.60 -11.65 15.95
CA LEU A 103 -8.25 -10.69 15.08
C LEU A 103 -7.92 -10.94 13.60
N ASP A 104 -6.65 -11.26 13.27
CA ASP A 104 -6.24 -11.62 11.90
C ASP A 104 -6.95 -12.90 11.42
N ILE A 105 -7.09 -13.92 12.28
CA ILE A 105 -7.79 -15.16 11.94
C ILE A 105 -9.27 -14.92 11.72
N VAL A 106 -9.94 -14.23 12.65
CA VAL A 106 -11.38 -13.95 12.57
C VAL A 106 -11.69 -13.07 11.36
N SER A 107 -10.96 -11.97 11.19
CA SER A 107 -11.17 -11.08 10.04
C SER A 107 -10.82 -11.76 8.72
N GLY A 108 -9.79 -12.60 8.70
CA GLY A 108 -9.44 -13.42 7.54
C GLY A 108 -10.52 -14.41 7.15
N ALA A 109 -11.12 -15.12 8.14
CA ALA A 109 -12.24 -16.03 7.90
C ALA A 109 -13.47 -15.30 7.38
N VAL A 110 -13.83 -14.16 8.00
CA VAL A 110 -14.93 -13.29 7.52
C VAL A 110 -14.67 -12.81 6.10
N ALA A 111 -13.42 -12.45 5.79
CA ALA A 111 -13.04 -11.99 4.45
C ALA A 111 -13.13 -13.10 3.39
N ILE A 112 -12.75 -14.34 3.72
CA ILE A 112 -12.91 -15.49 2.81
C ILE A 112 -14.40 -15.73 2.55
N VAL A 113 -15.20 -15.88 3.61
CA VAL A 113 -16.64 -16.16 3.49
C VAL A 113 -17.35 -15.02 2.76
N GLY A 114 -17.09 -13.76 3.16
CA GLY A 114 -17.67 -12.58 2.52
C GLY A 114 -17.24 -12.43 1.06
N GLY A 115 -15.96 -12.67 0.76
CA GLY A 115 -15.44 -12.63 -0.60
C GLY A 115 -16.10 -13.69 -1.49
N ILE A 116 -16.23 -14.92 -1.03
CA ILE A 116 -16.90 -15.99 -1.79
C ILE A 116 -18.41 -15.70 -1.93
N ALA A 117 -19.07 -15.23 -0.88
CA ALA A 117 -20.49 -14.91 -0.89
C ALA A 117 -20.87 -13.74 -1.82
N LEU A 118 -19.95 -12.79 -2.05
CA LEU A 118 -20.14 -11.67 -2.97
C LEU A 118 -19.90 -12.04 -4.44
N LEU A 119 -19.16 -13.12 -4.72
CA LEU A 119 -18.83 -13.52 -6.10
C LEU A 119 -20.05 -13.75 -7.00
N PRO A 120 -21.13 -14.46 -6.57
CA PRO A 120 -22.29 -14.68 -7.43
C PRO A 120 -22.93 -13.37 -7.92
N PHE A 121 -22.90 -12.32 -7.09
CA PHE A 121 -23.47 -11.02 -7.43
C PHE A 121 -22.57 -10.19 -8.38
N LEU A 122 -21.27 -10.43 -8.34
CA LEU A 122 -20.29 -9.65 -9.07
C LEU A 122 -19.74 -10.37 -10.31
N SER A 123 -19.85 -11.70 -10.41
CA SER A 123 -19.23 -12.52 -11.45
C SER A 123 -19.65 -12.08 -12.86
N HIS A 124 -20.93 -11.85 -13.08
CA HIS A 124 -21.46 -11.38 -14.35
C HIS A 124 -20.88 -10.00 -14.74
N SER A 125 -20.86 -9.05 -13.79
CA SER A 125 -20.32 -7.71 -14.01
C SER A 125 -18.80 -7.70 -14.21
N LEU A 126 -18.09 -8.67 -13.62
CA LEU A 126 -16.65 -8.85 -13.77
C LEU A 126 -16.27 -9.64 -15.04
N GLY A 127 -17.26 -10.12 -15.82
CA GLY A 127 -17.03 -10.93 -17.00
C GLY A 127 -16.36 -12.27 -16.69
N LEU A 128 -16.65 -12.85 -15.51
CA LEU A 128 -16.12 -14.15 -15.11
C LEU A 128 -17.03 -15.26 -15.64
N ASP A 129 -16.45 -16.18 -16.39
CA ASP A 129 -17.06 -17.46 -16.73
C ASP A 129 -17.00 -18.43 -15.53
N ASP A 130 -17.62 -19.60 -15.68
CA ASP A 130 -17.66 -20.60 -14.60
C ASP A 130 -16.26 -21.00 -14.10
N GLN A 131 -15.29 -21.11 -15.00
CA GLN A 131 -13.92 -21.45 -14.63
C GLN A 131 -13.26 -20.31 -13.83
N SER A 132 -13.38 -19.10 -14.30
CA SER A 132 -12.81 -17.90 -13.64
C SER A 132 -13.51 -17.60 -12.31
N PHE A 133 -14.80 -17.93 -12.19
CA PHE A 133 -15.53 -17.87 -10.92
C PHE A 133 -14.87 -18.74 -9.85
N TRP A 134 -14.63 -20.02 -10.14
CA TRP A 134 -13.97 -20.92 -9.19
C TRP A 134 -12.54 -20.51 -8.87
N LEU A 135 -11.83 -19.90 -9.85
CA LEU A 135 -10.51 -19.33 -9.61
C LEU A 135 -10.57 -18.12 -8.66
N ALA A 136 -11.57 -17.26 -8.81
CA ALA A 136 -11.76 -16.13 -7.89
C ALA A 136 -12.09 -16.62 -6.47
N ALA A 137 -12.94 -17.64 -6.35
CA ALA A 137 -13.22 -18.29 -5.06
C ALA A 137 -11.95 -18.91 -4.44
N LEU A 138 -11.14 -19.60 -5.23
CA LEU A 138 -9.85 -20.13 -4.80
C LEU A 138 -8.92 -19.00 -4.33
N TYR A 139 -8.84 -17.87 -5.06
CA TYR A 139 -8.00 -16.74 -4.66
C TYR A 139 -8.46 -16.08 -3.36
N CYS A 140 -9.75 -16.14 -3.00
CA CYS A 140 -10.23 -15.68 -1.71
C CYS A 140 -9.61 -16.47 -0.54
N THR A 141 -9.22 -17.73 -0.73
CA THR A 141 -8.51 -18.51 0.30
C THR A 141 -7.11 -17.96 0.62
N LEU A 142 -6.53 -17.14 -0.27
CA LEU A 142 -5.24 -16.47 -0.05
C LEU A 142 -5.33 -15.22 0.84
N ILE A 143 -6.54 -14.74 1.15
CA ILE A 143 -6.72 -13.50 1.91
C ILE A 143 -5.91 -13.48 3.22
N PRO A 144 -5.89 -14.53 4.05
CA PRO A 144 -5.05 -14.57 5.25
C PRO A 144 -3.55 -14.46 4.95
N SER A 145 -3.10 -15.06 3.84
CA SER A 145 -1.69 -14.99 3.40
C SER A 145 -1.31 -13.64 2.81
N MET A 146 -2.25 -12.97 2.13
CA MET A 146 -2.07 -11.61 1.63
C MET A 146 -1.92 -10.60 2.77
N ALA A 147 -2.47 -10.94 3.91
CA ALA A 147 -2.76 -10.09 5.02
C ALA A 147 -1.77 -10.16 6.19
N SER A 148 -0.70 -10.85 6.19
CA SER A 148 0.26 -11.13 7.28
C SER A 148 0.64 -9.93 8.19
N SER A 149 -0.38 -9.35 8.89
CA SER A 149 -0.25 -8.10 9.65
C SER A 149 0.42 -8.33 11.00
N THR A 150 -0.09 -9.27 11.80
CA THR A 150 0.49 -9.62 13.10
C THR A 150 1.97 -10.03 13.00
N PRO A 151 2.39 -10.95 12.07
CA PRO A 151 3.80 -11.27 11.93
C PRO A 151 4.66 -10.06 11.57
N THR A 152 4.18 -9.16 10.72
CA THR A 152 4.88 -7.91 10.39
C THR A 152 5.08 -7.04 11.63
N GLY A 153 4.06 -6.93 12.49
CA GLY A 153 4.14 -6.21 13.75
C GLY A 153 5.16 -6.82 14.72
N ILE A 154 5.17 -8.15 14.84
CA ILE A 154 6.13 -8.86 15.68
C ILE A 154 7.57 -8.58 15.20
N LEU A 155 7.85 -8.75 13.90
CA LEU A 155 9.19 -8.52 13.37
C LEU A 155 9.65 -7.07 13.51
N ARG A 156 8.73 -6.10 13.40
CA ARG A 156 9.03 -4.68 13.69
C ARG A 156 9.32 -4.43 15.17
N ALA A 157 8.52 -5.01 16.06
CA ALA A 157 8.69 -4.84 17.51
C ALA A 157 10.02 -5.44 18.01
N VAL A 158 10.55 -6.46 17.31
CA VAL A 158 11.84 -7.10 17.61
C VAL A 158 12.99 -6.60 16.73
N ASP A 159 12.79 -5.52 15.97
CA ASP A 159 13.78 -4.84 15.09
C ASP A 159 14.40 -5.74 14.00
N ARG A 160 13.61 -6.70 13.47
CA ARG A 160 14.02 -7.60 12.39
C ARG A 160 13.52 -7.13 11.02
N PHE A 161 13.90 -5.91 10.63
CA PHE A 161 13.57 -5.35 9.31
C PHE A 161 14.26 -6.09 8.14
N ASP A 162 15.36 -6.78 8.41
CA ASP A 162 16.02 -7.70 7.48
C ASP A 162 15.09 -8.83 7.02
N LEU A 163 14.37 -9.46 7.95
CA LEU A 163 13.41 -10.52 7.62
C LEU A 163 12.18 -10.00 6.89
N ILE A 164 11.73 -8.78 7.22
CA ILE A 164 10.65 -8.11 6.51
C ILE A 164 11.07 -7.85 5.06
N ALA A 165 12.26 -7.28 4.85
CA ALA A 165 12.79 -7.00 3.52
C ALA A 165 12.97 -8.28 2.69
N LEU A 166 13.50 -9.35 3.30
CA LEU A 166 13.66 -10.66 2.64
C LEU A 166 12.31 -11.20 2.16
N GLN A 167 11.28 -11.18 3.00
CA GLN A 167 9.97 -11.67 2.63
C GLN A 167 9.32 -10.79 1.55
N GLN A 168 9.45 -9.46 1.66
CA GLN A 168 8.93 -8.55 0.64
C GLN A 168 9.54 -8.80 -0.74
N ALA A 169 10.78 -9.22 -0.81
CA ALA A 169 11.45 -9.61 -2.06
C ALA A 169 11.10 -11.04 -2.52
N THR A 170 10.90 -11.97 -1.57
CA THR A 170 10.66 -13.39 -1.88
C THR A 170 9.35 -13.61 -2.64
N LYS A 171 8.26 -12.96 -2.24
CA LYS A 171 6.97 -13.10 -2.91
C LYS A 171 7.01 -12.65 -4.39
N PRO A 172 7.49 -11.44 -4.74
CA PRO A 172 7.68 -11.04 -6.14
C PRO A 172 8.67 -11.94 -6.90
N PHE A 173 9.72 -12.42 -6.23
CA PHE A 173 10.68 -13.34 -6.83
C PHE A 173 10.03 -14.66 -7.25
N LEU A 174 9.30 -15.33 -6.35
CA LEU A 174 8.58 -16.56 -6.66
C LEU A 174 7.55 -16.36 -7.76
N ARG A 175 6.84 -15.23 -7.72
CA ARG A 175 5.87 -14.85 -8.74
C ARG A 175 6.55 -14.65 -10.10
N ALA A 176 7.67 -13.95 -10.15
CA ALA A 176 8.42 -13.73 -11.38
C ALA A 176 8.99 -15.04 -11.91
N ALA A 177 9.66 -15.83 -11.07
CA ALA A 177 10.21 -17.13 -11.46
C ALA A 177 9.13 -18.08 -11.99
N GLY A 178 8.01 -18.21 -11.26
CA GLY A 178 6.87 -19.02 -11.72
C GLY A 178 6.24 -18.50 -13.01
N SER A 179 6.17 -17.15 -13.19
CA SER A 179 5.65 -16.55 -14.43
C SER A 179 6.59 -16.78 -15.62
N VAL A 180 7.91 -16.74 -15.42
CA VAL A 180 8.90 -17.07 -16.44
C VAL A 180 8.78 -18.54 -16.85
N VAL A 181 8.67 -19.46 -15.88
CA VAL A 181 8.47 -20.89 -16.14
C VAL A 181 7.16 -21.11 -16.92
N ALA A 182 6.06 -20.52 -16.46
CA ALA A 182 4.75 -20.64 -17.14
C ALA A 182 4.78 -20.11 -18.57
N TRP A 183 5.50 -19.02 -18.83
CA TRP A 183 5.69 -18.44 -20.14
C TRP A 183 6.60 -19.30 -21.04
N TYR A 184 7.74 -19.77 -20.50
CA TYR A 184 8.73 -20.53 -21.25
C TYR A 184 8.21 -21.90 -21.72
N PHE A 185 7.46 -22.58 -20.84
CA PHE A 185 6.87 -23.90 -21.14
C PHE A 185 5.44 -23.83 -21.70
N ASP A 186 4.94 -22.64 -21.98
CA ASP A 186 3.60 -22.40 -22.51
C ASP A 186 2.47 -23.09 -21.72
N PHE A 187 2.54 -22.99 -20.36
CA PHE A 187 1.53 -23.57 -19.48
C PHE A 187 0.18 -22.81 -19.52
N GLY A 188 0.08 -21.77 -20.35
CA GLY A 188 -1.13 -20.99 -20.56
C GLY A 188 -1.63 -20.32 -19.27
N PHE A 189 -2.94 -20.02 -19.25
CA PHE A 189 -3.59 -19.32 -18.14
C PHE A 189 -3.40 -20.00 -16.78
N ALA A 190 -3.58 -21.34 -16.74
CA ALA A 190 -3.47 -22.11 -15.50
C ALA A 190 -2.08 -22.02 -14.85
N GLY A 191 -1.01 -22.03 -15.65
CA GLY A 191 0.37 -21.89 -15.16
C GLY A 191 0.59 -20.57 -14.42
N PHE A 192 0.09 -19.45 -14.97
CA PHE A 192 0.19 -18.15 -14.32
C PHE A 192 -0.66 -18.07 -13.06
N VAL A 193 -1.87 -18.61 -13.09
CA VAL A 193 -2.74 -18.67 -11.89
C VAL A 193 -2.05 -19.41 -10.75
N ILE A 194 -1.49 -20.59 -11.02
CA ILE A 194 -0.79 -21.40 -10.02
C ILE A 194 0.46 -20.66 -9.52
N ALA A 195 1.27 -20.10 -10.41
CA ALA A 195 2.47 -19.34 -10.03
C ALA A 195 2.16 -18.18 -9.08
N TRP A 196 1.10 -17.42 -9.38
CA TRP A 196 0.68 -16.30 -8.55
C TRP A 196 0.02 -16.74 -7.24
N TYR A 197 -0.74 -17.83 -7.26
CA TYR A 197 -1.33 -18.43 -6.07
C TYR A 197 -0.23 -18.90 -5.09
N VAL A 198 0.69 -19.74 -5.58
CA VAL A 198 1.78 -20.30 -4.78
C VAL A 198 2.68 -19.21 -4.22
N SER A 199 3.02 -18.18 -5.01
CA SER A 199 3.84 -17.07 -4.54
C SER A 199 3.21 -16.30 -3.37
N ASN A 200 1.89 -16.11 -3.40
CA ASN A 200 1.15 -15.47 -2.30
C ASN A 200 1.11 -16.37 -1.06
N LEU A 201 0.83 -17.65 -1.24
CA LEU A 201 0.76 -18.62 -0.14
C LEU A 201 2.12 -18.75 0.56
N VAL A 202 3.19 -18.98 -0.19
CA VAL A 202 4.56 -19.11 0.35
C VAL A 202 4.99 -17.79 1.01
N GLY A 203 4.76 -16.65 0.35
CA GLY A 203 5.11 -15.36 0.92
C GLY A 203 4.39 -15.06 2.24
N GLY A 204 3.11 -15.42 2.37
CA GLY A 204 2.35 -15.25 3.60
C GLY A 204 2.80 -16.19 4.72
N THR A 205 2.95 -17.49 4.42
CA THR A 205 3.39 -18.50 5.40
C THR A 205 4.80 -18.22 5.90
N MET A 206 5.69 -17.70 5.05
CA MET A 206 7.05 -17.31 5.41
C MET A 206 7.08 -16.21 6.51
N TYR A 207 6.17 -15.24 6.48
CA TYR A 207 6.06 -14.24 7.55
C TYR A 207 5.72 -14.88 8.90
N TRP A 208 4.74 -15.80 8.92
CA TRP A 208 4.36 -16.51 10.12
C TRP A 208 5.50 -17.37 10.67
N TRP A 209 6.25 -18.03 9.77
CA TRP A 209 7.42 -18.82 10.14
C TRP A 209 8.52 -17.94 10.76
N PHE A 210 8.85 -16.80 10.15
CA PHE A 210 9.84 -15.86 10.70
C PHE A 210 9.43 -15.33 12.07
N ALA A 211 8.18 -14.89 12.22
CA ALA A 211 7.68 -14.40 13.49
C ALA A 211 7.72 -15.47 14.58
N ALA A 212 7.26 -16.69 14.27
CA ALA A 212 7.30 -17.81 15.21
C ALA A 212 8.74 -18.18 15.62
N ARG A 213 9.68 -18.18 14.67
CA ARG A 213 11.10 -18.45 14.93
C ARG A 213 11.71 -17.37 15.85
N GLU A 214 11.43 -16.10 15.62
CA GLU A 214 11.96 -15.01 16.45
C GLU A 214 11.37 -15.02 17.87
N LEU A 215 10.08 -15.34 18.01
CA LEU A 215 9.46 -15.48 19.33
C LEU A 215 10.07 -16.65 20.13
N ARG A 216 10.31 -17.81 19.48
CA ARG A 216 10.98 -18.95 20.09
C ARG A 216 12.40 -18.62 20.55
N ARG A 217 13.17 -17.88 19.74
CA ARG A 217 14.54 -17.44 20.08
C ARG A 217 14.57 -16.53 21.31
N ARG A 218 13.49 -15.83 21.60
CA ARG A 218 13.33 -14.93 22.75
C ARG A 218 12.61 -15.59 23.93
N ASN A 219 12.42 -16.92 23.89
CA ASN A 219 11.69 -17.69 24.90
C ASN A 219 10.24 -17.22 25.14
N ILE A 220 9.61 -16.61 24.12
CA ILE A 220 8.21 -16.20 24.16
C ILE A 220 7.38 -17.32 23.51
N HIS A 221 6.94 -18.25 24.36
CA HIS A 221 6.12 -19.38 23.94
C HIS A 221 4.62 -19.08 24.05
N ASN A 222 3.79 -19.81 23.31
CA ASN A 222 2.32 -19.74 23.38
C ASN A 222 1.73 -18.34 23.08
N ALA A 223 2.37 -17.55 22.21
CA ALA A 223 1.88 -16.22 21.84
C ALA A 223 0.73 -16.28 20.81
N PHE A 224 0.64 -17.34 20.01
CA PHE A 224 -0.41 -17.54 19.01
C PHE A 224 -1.58 -18.36 19.59
N LYS A 225 -2.35 -17.72 20.47
CA LYS A 225 -3.57 -18.30 21.04
C LYS A 225 -4.80 -17.58 20.50
N LEU A 226 -5.88 -18.33 20.23
CA LEU A 226 -7.17 -17.77 19.83
C LEU A 226 -7.96 -17.35 21.07
N ASN A 227 -7.67 -16.14 21.59
CA ASN A 227 -8.27 -15.58 22.80
C ASN A 227 -8.60 -14.10 22.59
N LEU A 228 -9.54 -13.82 21.66
CA LEU A 228 -9.86 -12.47 21.22
C LEU A 228 -10.31 -11.55 22.37
N PHE A 229 -11.32 -11.96 23.12
CA PHE A 229 -11.93 -11.12 24.15
C PHE A 229 -11.12 -11.06 25.44
N GLU A 230 -10.55 -12.17 25.87
CA GLU A 230 -9.74 -12.24 27.08
C GLU A 230 -8.45 -11.41 26.91
N SER A 231 -7.77 -11.58 25.80
CA SER A 231 -6.55 -10.82 25.51
C SER A 231 -6.82 -9.32 25.37
N ALA A 232 -7.96 -8.93 24.78
CA ALA A 232 -8.36 -7.53 24.65
C ALA A 232 -8.56 -6.82 26.00
N ARG A 233 -9.07 -7.53 27.01
CA ARG A 233 -9.30 -6.98 28.36
C ARG A 233 -8.01 -6.47 29.03
N HIS A 234 -6.88 -7.06 28.68
CA HIS A 234 -5.54 -6.68 29.20
C HIS A 234 -4.89 -5.51 28.46
N ILE A 235 -5.53 -4.96 27.40
CA ILE A 235 -4.98 -3.89 26.58
C ILE A 235 -5.97 -2.72 26.58
N LYS A 236 -5.68 -1.68 27.37
CA LYS A 236 -6.54 -0.48 27.43
C LYS A 236 -6.67 0.16 26.05
N GLY A 237 -7.90 0.35 25.60
CA GLY A 237 -8.19 1.03 24.33
C GLY A 237 -7.94 0.20 23.06
N ALA A 238 -7.66 -1.11 23.18
CA ALA A 238 -7.36 -1.99 22.03
C ALA A 238 -8.42 -1.90 20.92
N TRP A 239 -9.70 -2.03 21.28
CA TRP A 239 -10.79 -1.97 20.32
C TRP A 239 -10.93 -0.61 19.62
N SER A 240 -10.83 0.49 20.39
CA SER A 240 -10.88 1.84 19.82
C SER A 240 -9.71 2.08 18.85
N PHE A 241 -8.52 1.65 19.22
CA PHE A 241 -7.32 1.76 18.38
C PHE A 241 -7.47 0.97 17.08
N VAL A 242 -7.89 -0.30 17.17
CA VAL A 242 -8.02 -1.19 16.02
C VAL A 242 -9.09 -0.69 15.05
N TRP A 243 -10.24 -0.24 15.55
CA TRP A 243 -11.29 0.30 14.67
C TRP A 243 -10.89 1.62 14.02
N SER A 244 -10.26 2.54 14.76
CA SER A 244 -9.84 3.81 14.19
C SER A 244 -8.78 3.64 13.09
N THR A 245 -7.81 2.76 13.29
CA THR A 245 -6.77 2.46 12.31
C THR A 245 -7.31 1.68 11.10
N ASN A 246 -8.29 0.79 11.33
CA ASN A 246 -8.94 0.05 10.24
C ASN A 246 -9.74 0.99 9.34
N ILE A 247 -10.60 1.85 9.89
CA ILE A 247 -11.41 2.80 9.11
C ILE A 247 -10.53 3.69 8.25
N ALA A 248 -9.46 4.26 8.83
CA ALA A 248 -8.52 5.09 8.09
C ALA A 248 -7.87 4.34 6.92
N HIS A 249 -7.44 3.09 7.17
CA HIS A 249 -6.86 2.25 6.14
C HIS A 249 -7.86 1.84 5.05
N SER A 250 -9.09 1.50 5.44
CA SER A 250 -10.14 1.11 4.49
C SER A 250 -10.49 2.23 3.51
N ILE A 251 -10.54 3.49 3.98
CA ILE A 251 -10.76 4.66 3.12
C ILE A 251 -9.63 4.80 2.09
N TRP A 252 -8.38 4.69 2.54
CA TRP A 252 -7.22 4.77 1.65
C TRP A 252 -7.19 3.61 0.64
N SER A 253 -7.51 2.41 1.10
CA SER A 253 -7.48 1.19 0.29
C SER A 253 -8.59 1.13 -0.75
N ALA A 254 -9.77 1.70 -0.44
CA ALA A 254 -10.90 1.78 -1.37
C ALA A 254 -10.48 2.37 -2.72
N ARG A 255 -9.72 3.46 -2.68
CA ARG A 255 -9.24 4.12 -3.88
C ARG A 255 -8.18 3.30 -4.64
N ASN A 256 -7.23 2.68 -3.92
CA ASN A 256 -6.08 2.04 -4.57
C ASN A 256 -6.37 0.59 -5.01
N SER A 257 -7.01 -0.20 -4.16
CA SER A 257 -7.21 -1.63 -4.43
C SER A 257 -8.45 -1.90 -5.28
N CYS A 258 -9.52 -1.12 -5.12
CA CYS A 258 -10.77 -1.34 -5.86
C CYS A 258 -10.78 -0.77 -7.27
N SER A 259 -9.92 0.21 -7.58
CA SER A 259 -9.94 0.87 -8.90
C SER A 259 -9.89 -0.13 -10.06
N THR A 260 -9.01 -1.11 -10.02
CA THR A 260 -8.89 -2.13 -11.08
C THR A 260 -10.14 -3.01 -11.17
N VAL A 261 -10.76 -3.35 -10.03
CA VAL A 261 -12.00 -4.13 -9.99
C VAL A 261 -13.16 -3.32 -10.57
N LEU A 262 -13.27 -2.04 -10.19
CA LEU A 262 -14.31 -1.14 -10.70
C LEU A 262 -14.19 -0.91 -12.20
N VAL A 263 -12.98 -0.74 -12.72
CA VAL A 263 -12.75 -0.69 -14.19
C VAL A 263 -13.18 -1.98 -14.85
N GLY A 264 -12.90 -3.13 -14.23
CA GLY A 264 -13.35 -4.44 -14.72
C GLY A 264 -14.86 -4.60 -14.73
N ILE A 265 -15.57 -4.09 -13.72
CA ILE A 265 -17.03 -4.11 -13.63
C ILE A 265 -17.65 -3.27 -14.76
N VAL A 266 -17.08 -2.08 -15.05
CA VAL A 266 -17.68 -1.15 -16.02
C VAL A 266 -17.31 -1.48 -17.46
N LEU A 267 -16.05 -1.89 -17.71
CA LEU A 267 -15.47 -1.99 -19.06
C LEU A 267 -14.98 -3.40 -19.41
N GLY A 268 -15.09 -4.34 -18.47
CA GLY A 268 -14.66 -5.71 -18.68
C GLY A 268 -13.18 -6.00 -18.42
N PRO A 269 -12.78 -7.30 -18.52
CA PRO A 269 -11.47 -7.76 -18.09
C PRO A 269 -10.30 -7.16 -18.87
N ALA A 270 -10.40 -7.03 -20.20
CA ALA A 270 -9.32 -6.47 -21.01
C ALA A 270 -8.95 -5.05 -20.59
N ALA A 271 -9.95 -4.20 -20.32
CA ALA A 271 -9.77 -2.83 -19.83
C ALA A 271 -9.10 -2.80 -18.43
N ALA A 272 -9.49 -3.71 -17.53
CA ALA A 272 -8.85 -3.85 -16.22
C ALA A 272 -7.37 -4.23 -16.34
N GLY A 273 -7.02 -5.08 -17.30
CA GLY A 273 -5.64 -5.44 -17.61
C GLY A 273 -4.81 -4.25 -18.09
N LEU A 274 -5.32 -3.45 -19.04
CA LEU A 274 -4.69 -2.22 -19.52
C LEU A 274 -4.50 -1.20 -18.39
N PHE A 275 -5.56 -0.98 -17.61
CA PHE A 275 -5.52 -0.08 -16.46
C PHE A 275 -4.50 -0.53 -15.40
N LYS A 276 -4.39 -1.85 -15.14
CA LYS A 276 -3.39 -2.39 -14.23
C LYS A 276 -1.96 -2.15 -14.68
N ILE A 277 -1.69 -2.27 -15.97
CA ILE A 277 -0.38 -1.92 -16.55
C ILE A 277 -0.10 -0.43 -16.28
N ALA A 278 -1.03 0.46 -16.60
CA ALA A 278 -0.87 1.90 -16.38
C ALA A 278 -0.64 2.23 -14.88
N MET A 279 -1.41 1.62 -13.98
CA MET A 279 -1.22 1.77 -12.54
C MET A 279 0.16 1.31 -12.07
N THR A 280 0.71 0.25 -12.68
CA THR A 280 2.06 -0.23 -12.31
C THR A 280 3.13 0.80 -12.65
N PHE A 281 2.99 1.51 -13.78
CA PHE A 281 3.87 2.62 -14.13
C PHE A 281 3.68 3.82 -13.18
N PHE A 282 2.44 4.14 -12.83
CA PHE A 282 2.14 5.21 -11.87
C PHE A 282 2.77 4.94 -10.51
N ASP A 283 2.62 3.72 -9.97
CA ASP A 283 3.18 3.31 -8.67
C ASP A 283 4.71 3.36 -8.67
N ALA A 284 5.34 2.90 -9.77
CA ALA A 284 6.79 2.97 -9.93
C ALA A 284 7.30 4.41 -9.97
N ALA A 285 6.62 5.27 -10.73
CA ALA A 285 6.93 6.68 -10.88
C ALA A 285 6.73 7.47 -9.56
N GLY A 286 5.79 7.07 -8.72
CA GLY A 286 5.52 7.67 -7.40
C GLY A 286 6.55 7.34 -6.32
N THR A 287 7.42 6.33 -6.54
CA THR A 287 8.41 5.88 -5.55
C THR A 287 9.31 6.98 -5.00
N PRO A 288 9.86 7.93 -5.81
CA PRO A 288 10.68 9.02 -5.30
C PRO A 288 9.96 9.92 -4.29
N ALA A 289 8.67 10.24 -4.53
CA ALA A 289 7.87 11.03 -3.59
C ALA A 289 7.70 10.31 -2.25
N GLY A 290 7.47 9.00 -2.28
CA GLY A 290 7.40 8.18 -1.07
C GLY A 290 8.69 8.20 -0.25
N LEU A 291 9.86 8.22 -0.89
CA LEU A 291 11.16 8.35 -0.21
C LEU A 291 11.35 9.74 0.38
N LEU A 292 10.99 10.79 -0.36
CA LEU A 292 11.02 12.18 0.13
C LEU A 292 10.08 12.35 1.32
N GLY A 293 8.88 11.77 1.29
CA GLY A 293 7.92 11.81 2.39
C GLY A 293 8.45 11.21 3.68
N LYS A 294 9.16 10.08 3.59
CA LYS A 294 9.79 9.42 4.76
C LYS A 294 10.86 10.29 5.43
N SER A 295 11.57 11.12 4.67
CA SER A 295 12.57 12.05 5.18
C SER A 295 11.95 13.38 5.65
N PHE A 296 10.93 13.87 4.95
CA PHE A 296 10.25 15.12 5.22
C PHE A 296 9.43 15.08 6.53
N TYR A 297 8.69 14.00 6.76
CA TYR A 297 7.80 13.87 7.91
C TYR A 297 8.50 14.08 9.27
N PRO A 298 9.61 13.39 9.60
CA PRO A 298 10.31 13.60 10.86
C PRO A 298 10.87 15.01 11.03
N GLU A 299 11.34 15.61 9.96
CA GLU A 299 11.89 16.98 9.99
C GLU A 299 10.80 18.01 10.29
N VAL A 300 9.65 17.91 9.60
CA VAL A 300 8.55 18.83 9.80
C VAL A 300 7.95 18.72 11.20
N MET A 301 7.87 17.49 11.76
CA MET A 301 7.33 17.27 13.12
C MET A 301 8.19 17.87 14.23
N ARG A 302 9.46 18.17 13.98
CA ARG A 302 10.36 18.86 14.93
C ARG A 302 10.23 20.37 14.91
N LEU A 303 9.55 20.93 13.91
CA LEU A 303 9.42 22.37 13.72
C LEU A 303 8.16 22.91 14.42
N ASP A 304 8.23 24.15 14.90
CA ASP A 304 7.07 24.84 15.49
C ASP A 304 6.07 25.20 14.37
N PRO A 305 4.84 24.66 14.39
CA PRO A 305 3.80 24.95 13.40
C PRO A 305 3.35 26.42 13.33
N ARG A 306 3.66 27.21 14.38
CA ARG A 306 3.32 28.65 14.45
C ARG A 306 4.24 29.50 13.59
N THR A 307 5.44 29.01 13.27
CA THR A 307 6.40 29.70 12.42
C THR A 307 6.07 29.46 10.94
N THR A 308 6.62 30.29 10.07
CA THR A 308 6.50 30.10 8.60
C THR A 308 7.42 29.03 8.06
N ARG A 309 8.44 28.62 8.83
CA ARG A 309 9.51 27.71 8.39
C ARG A 309 9.02 26.34 7.92
N PRO A 310 8.17 25.58 8.68
CA PRO A 310 7.70 24.27 8.21
C PRO A 310 6.82 24.37 6.96
N TRP A 311 6.03 25.42 6.82
CA TRP A 311 5.16 25.64 5.67
C TRP A 311 5.97 25.96 4.42
N LEU A 312 6.99 26.82 4.53
CA LEU A 312 7.92 27.11 3.44
C LEU A 312 8.73 25.87 3.04
N LEU A 313 9.14 25.06 4.03
CA LEU A 313 9.81 23.78 3.78
C LEU A 313 8.89 22.84 2.99
N GLY A 314 7.60 22.79 3.34
CA GLY A 314 6.59 22.03 2.60
C GLY A 314 6.46 22.47 1.14
N VAL A 315 6.35 23.79 0.89
CA VAL A 315 6.30 24.33 -0.47
C VAL A 315 7.57 23.97 -1.27
N LYS A 316 8.76 24.18 -0.70
CA LYS A 316 10.03 23.85 -1.36
C LYS A 316 10.15 22.36 -1.67
N SER A 317 9.77 21.50 -0.72
CA SER A 317 9.82 20.05 -0.92
C SER A 317 8.78 19.58 -1.94
N GLY A 318 7.59 20.17 -1.96
CA GLY A 318 6.56 19.90 -2.96
C GLY A 318 7.00 20.32 -4.37
N LEU A 319 7.59 21.51 -4.52
CA LEU A 319 8.13 21.97 -5.81
C LEU A 319 9.30 21.10 -6.30
N LEU A 320 10.20 20.69 -5.39
CA LEU A 320 11.28 19.77 -5.74
C LEU A 320 10.73 18.42 -6.21
N ALA A 321 9.78 17.83 -5.46
CA ALA A 321 9.15 16.57 -5.84
C ALA A 321 8.35 16.70 -7.15
N GLY A 322 7.62 17.80 -7.35
CA GLY A 322 6.93 18.11 -8.60
C GLY A 322 7.89 18.24 -9.78
N GLY A 323 9.05 18.88 -9.59
CA GLY A 323 10.12 18.94 -10.60
C GLY A 323 10.65 17.55 -10.96
N ILE A 324 10.90 16.69 -9.97
CA ILE A 324 11.25 15.27 -10.20
C ILE A 324 10.11 14.57 -10.94
N GLY A 325 8.85 14.82 -10.55
CA GLY A 325 7.66 14.27 -11.22
C GLY A 325 7.59 14.64 -12.71
N ILE A 326 7.90 15.89 -13.05
CA ILE A 326 7.99 16.35 -14.45
C ILE A 326 9.08 15.59 -15.20
N LEU A 327 10.28 15.44 -14.61
CA LEU A 327 11.37 14.71 -15.24
C LEU A 327 11.02 13.23 -15.47
N VAL A 328 10.38 12.59 -14.48
CA VAL A 328 9.89 11.21 -14.61
C VAL A 328 8.80 11.11 -15.67
N ALA A 329 7.85 12.06 -15.68
CA ALA A 329 6.78 12.11 -16.68
C ALA A 329 7.35 12.26 -18.09
N LEU A 330 8.33 13.14 -18.31
CA LEU A 330 9.02 13.31 -19.59
C LEU A 330 9.76 12.03 -20.00
N ALA A 331 10.47 11.40 -19.09
CA ALA A 331 11.15 10.12 -19.35
C ALA A 331 10.16 9.04 -19.80
N VAL A 332 9.04 8.88 -19.07
CA VAL A 332 7.99 7.91 -19.41
C VAL A 332 7.29 8.30 -20.71
N PHE A 333 7.09 9.58 -20.99
CA PHE A 333 6.52 10.04 -22.25
C PHE A 333 7.41 9.67 -23.45
N ILE A 334 8.73 9.81 -23.34
CA ILE A 334 9.68 9.51 -24.42
C ILE A 334 9.86 7.99 -24.60
N VAL A 335 10.09 7.27 -23.50
CA VAL A 335 10.50 5.85 -23.49
C VAL A 335 9.32 4.91 -23.30
N GLY A 336 8.16 5.39 -22.86
CA GLY A 336 7.03 4.55 -22.44
C GLY A 336 6.46 3.67 -23.55
N LYS A 337 6.26 4.21 -24.74
CA LYS A 337 5.72 3.44 -25.87
C LYS A 337 6.63 2.29 -26.29
N PRO A 338 7.94 2.50 -26.56
CA PRO A 338 8.85 1.38 -26.83
C PRO A 338 9.01 0.43 -25.64
N LEU A 339 8.96 0.94 -24.42
CA LEU A 339 9.06 0.12 -23.21
C LEU A 339 7.84 -0.82 -23.08
N ILE A 340 6.62 -0.35 -23.31
CA ILE A 340 5.42 -1.18 -23.28
C ILE A 340 5.47 -2.24 -24.37
N SER A 341 5.84 -1.87 -25.59
CA SER A 341 5.98 -2.79 -26.70
C SER A 341 7.01 -3.89 -26.41
N LEU A 342 8.15 -3.54 -25.82
CA LEU A 342 9.22 -4.48 -25.44
C LEU A 342 8.79 -5.39 -24.29
N VAL A 343 8.18 -4.81 -23.24
CA VAL A 343 7.89 -5.49 -21.97
C VAL A 343 6.61 -6.34 -22.12
N PHE A 344 5.51 -5.76 -22.60
CA PHE A 344 4.19 -6.40 -22.65
C PHE A 344 3.80 -6.90 -24.05
N GLY A 345 4.38 -6.33 -25.10
CA GLY A 345 4.05 -6.61 -26.49
C GLY A 345 3.08 -5.58 -27.08
N VAL A 346 3.01 -5.59 -28.42
CA VAL A 346 2.24 -4.61 -29.23
C VAL A 346 0.75 -4.57 -28.86
N LYS A 347 0.18 -5.71 -28.46
CA LYS A 347 -1.24 -5.85 -28.08
C LYS A 347 -1.66 -5.02 -26.86
N TYR A 348 -0.71 -4.47 -26.10
CA TYR A 348 -0.97 -3.61 -24.93
C TYR A 348 -0.58 -2.14 -25.14
N LEU A 349 -0.35 -1.73 -26.38
CA LEU A 349 0.02 -0.34 -26.69
C LEU A 349 -1.05 0.67 -26.27
N GLU A 350 -2.32 0.30 -26.24
CA GLU A 350 -3.40 1.14 -25.70
C GLU A 350 -3.16 1.54 -24.23
N ALA A 351 -2.43 0.73 -23.44
CA ALA A 351 -2.05 1.13 -22.09
C ALA A 351 -1.17 2.39 -22.04
N TYR A 352 -0.45 2.69 -23.15
CA TYR A 352 0.36 3.90 -23.24
C TYR A 352 -0.50 5.17 -23.24
N ASP A 353 -1.64 5.15 -23.88
CA ASP A 353 -2.57 6.29 -23.91
C ASP A 353 -3.11 6.58 -22.51
N LEU A 354 -3.40 5.52 -21.72
CA LEU A 354 -3.77 5.67 -20.32
C LEU A 354 -2.62 6.29 -19.49
N ILE A 355 -1.40 5.78 -19.71
CA ILE A 355 -0.22 6.30 -19.01
C ILE A 355 -0.02 7.77 -19.32
N GLN A 356 -0.14 8.21 -20.56
CA GLN A 356 0.01 9.62 -20.93
C GLN A 356 -0.91 10.53 -20.11
N VAL A 357 -2.18 10.17 -19.97
CA VAL A 357 -3.12 10.92 -19.11
C VAL A 357 -2.69 10.89 -17.65
N MET A 358 -2.23 9.74 -17.17
CA MET A 358 -1.80 9.56 -15.78
C MET A 358 -0.47 10.24 -15.44
N LEU A 359 0.34 10.65 -16.43
CA LEU A 359 1.57 11.44 -16.18
C LEU A 359 1.26 12.75 -15.44
N GLY A 360 0.16 13.41 -15.77
CA GLY A 360 -0.30 14.59 -15.03
C GLY A 360 -0.63 14.26 -13.57
N ALA A 361 -1.24 13.10 -13.32
CA ALA A 361 -1.54 12.65 -11.97
C ALA A 361 -0.26 12.43 -11.13
N ILE A 362 0.84 11.91 -11.74
CA ILE A 362 2.14 11.75 -11.08
C ILE A 362 2.65 13.10 -10.60
N VAL A 363 2.68 14.11 -11.46
CA VAL A 363 3.18 15.44 -11.13
C VAL A 363 2.38 16.06 -9.99
N ILE A 364 1.03 16.00 -10.06
CA ILE A 364 0.13 16.56 -9.05
C ILE A 364 0.29 15.86 -7.71
N SER A 365 0.35 14.51 -7.70
CA SER A 365 0.53 13.76 -6.46
C SER A 365 1.88 14.07 -5.80
N MET A 366 2.94 14.26 -6.60
CA MET A 366 4.26 14.64 -6.10
C MET A 366 4.30 16.06 -5.57
N LEU A 367 3.58 17.01 -6.18
CA LEU A 367 3.43 18.37 -5.64
C LEU A 367 2.70 18.36 -4.30
N GLY A 368 1.68 17.50 -4.16
CA GLY A 368 0.79 17.43 -2.99
C GLY A 368 1.36 16.65 -1.81
N PHE A 369 2.43 15.87 -1.94
CA PHE A 369 2.90 14.95 -0.91
C PHE A 369 3.16 15.57 0.47
N PRO A 370 3.58 16.87 0.62
CA PRO A 370 3.85 17.43 1.93
C PRO A 370 2.60 17.74 2.77
N GLN A 371 1.41 17.82 2.13
CA GLN A 371 0.16 18.28 2.77
C GLN A 371 -0.24 17.40 3.95
N GLU A 372 -0.15 16.07 3.82
CA GLU A 372 -0.42 15.13 4.92
C GLU A 372 0.45 15.44 6.13
N SER A 373 1.77 15.51 5.94
CA SER A 373 2.72 15.78 7.01
C SER A 373 2.49 17.13 7.69
N LEU A 374 2.17 18.17 6.91
CA LEU A 374 1.86 19.51 7.42
C LEU A 374 0.57 19.53 8.24
N LEU A 375 -0.47 18.83 7.80
CA LEU A 375 -1.74 18.73 8.53
C LEU A 375 -1.60 17.92 9.83
N LEU A 376 -0.80 16.85 9.81
CA LEU A 376 -0.47 16.08 11.01
C LEU A 376 0.30 16.94 12.03
N MET A 377 1.33 17.69 11.58
CA MET A 377 2.08 18.64 12.41
C MET A 377 1.16 19.71 13.03
N ALA A 378 0.18 20.21 12.26
CA ALA A 378 -0.76 21.21 12.72
C ALA A 378 -1.88 20.63 13.63
N GLY A 379 -1.90 19.33 13.93
CA GLY A 379 -2.95 18.68 14.71
C GLY A 379 -4.31 18.58 13.98
N LYS A 380 -4.33 18.76 12.66
CA LYS A 380 -5.53 18.76 11.82
C LYS A 380 -5.79 17.41 11.12
N GLN A 381 -5.41 16.29 11.75
CA GLN A 381 -5.57 14.95 11.22
C GLN A 381 -7.01 14.63 10.76
N ARG A 382 -8.03 15.06 11.53
CA ARG A 382 -9.43 14.84 11.15
C ARG A 382 -9.80 15.54 9.84
N ALA A 383 -9.30 16.76 9.63
CA ALA A 383 -9.56 17.52 8.40
C ALA A 383 -8.92 16.83 7.18
N PHE A 384 -7.72 16.26 7.34
CA PHE A 384 -7.08 15.46 6.32
C PHE A 384 -7.90 14.21 5.97
N LEU A 385 -8.35 13.43 6.97
CA LEU A 385 -9.18 12.25 6.75
C LEU A 385 -10.50 12.57 6.05
N VAL A 386 -11.15 13.67 6.39
CA VAL A 386 -12.38 14.12 5.72
C VAL A 386 -12.09 14.48 4.26
N ALA A 387 -11.03 15.24 3.98
CA ALA A 387 -10.62 15.57 2.62
C ALA A 387 -10.34 14.32 1.77
N GLN A 388 -9.60 13.35 2.31
CA GLN A 388 -9.32 12.06 1.68
C GLN A 388 -10.58 11.24 1.39
N THR A 389 -11.54 11.25 2.33
CA THR A 389 -12.82 10.53 2.16
C THR A 389 -13.62 11.15 1.02
N ILE A 390 -13.76 12.47 0.99
CA ILE A 390 -14.49 13.19 -0.07
C ILE A 390 -13.79 12.97 -1.42
N ALA A 391 -12.45 13.05 -1.47
CA ALA A 391 -11.68 12.80 -2.68
C ALA A 391 -11.87 11.37 -3.20
N SER A 392 -11.90 10.38 -2.30
CA SER A 392 -12.10 8.97 -2.67
C SER A 392 -13.50 8.72 -3.23
N ILE A 393 -14.53 9.29 -2.62
CA ILE A 393 -15.91 9.22 -3.13
C ILE A 393 -16.00 9.94 -4.48
N GLY A 394 -15.46 11.15 -4.59
CA GLY A 394 -15.41 11.91 -5.85
C GLY A 394 -14.70 11.14 -6.95
N TYR A 395 -13.58 10.47 -6.65
CA TYR A 395 -12.88 9.60 -7.60
C TYR A 395 -13.77 8.45 -8.12
N ILE A 396 -14.49 7.76 -7.22
CA ILE A 396 -15.38 6.65 -7.62
C ILE A 396 -16.49 7.18 -8.55
N VAL A 397 -17.08 8.32 -8.25
CA VAL A 397 -18.10 8.95 -9.10
C VAL A 397 -17.51 9.31 -10.47
N LEU A 398 -16.34 9.95 -10.50
CA LEU A 398 -15.63 10.28 -11.74
C LEU A 398 -15.29 9.02 -12.55
N LEU A 399 -14.91 7.93 -11.88
CA LEU A 399 -14.58 6.66 -12.54
C LEU A 399 -15.78 6.13 -13.31
N PHE A 400 -16.93 6.01 -12.65
CA PHE A 400 -18.15 5.55 -13.33
C PHE A 400 -18.56 6.49 -14.47
N MET A 401 -18.57 7.78 -14.21
CA MET A 401 -18.96 8.76 -15.24
C MET A 401 -18.02 8.74 -16.46
N PHE A 402 -16.72 8.81 -16.23
CA PHE A 402 -15.76 8.91 -17.33
C PHE A 402 -15.55 7.58 -18.05
N CYS A 403 -15.66 6.44 -17.37
CA CYS A 403 -15.64 5.15 -18.05
C CYS A 403 -16.81 4.98 -19.03
N HIS A 404 -17.99 5.49 -18.68
CA HIS A 404 -19.15 5.45 -19.61
C HIS A 404 -18.99 6.43 -20.78
N LEU A 405 -18.34 7.60 -20.56
CA LEU A 405 -18.19 8.62 -21.60
C LEU A 405 -17.00 8.36 -22.54
N PHE A 406 -15.87 7.89 -22.00
CA PHE A 406 -14.59 7.82 -22.69
C PHE A 406 -13.99 6.40 -22.73
N GLY A 407 -14.76 5.39 -22.32
CA GLY A 407 -14.26 4.00 -22.26
C GLY A 407 -13.02 3.85 -21.37
N VAL A 408 -12.03 3.11 -21.85
CA VAL A 408 -10.82 2.80 -21.06
C VAL A 408 -10.00 4.05 -20.71
N LEU A 409 -9.93 5.03 -21.61
CA LEU A 409 -9.28 6.33 -21.33
C LEU A 409 -10.00 7.09 -20.22
N GLY A 410 -11.31 6.89 -20.07
CA GLY A 410 -12.08 7.46 -18.96
C GLY A 410 -11.57 7.04 -17.60
N ALA A 411 -11.07 5.83 -17.43
CA ALA A 411 -10.45 5.38 -16.19
C ALA A 411 -9.18 6.18 -15.85
N ALA A 412 -8.37 6.52 -16.85
CA ALA A 412 -7.18 7.34 -16.67
C ALA A 412 -7.54 8.81 -16.35
N PHE A 413 -8.54 9.39 -17.04
CA PHE A 413 -9.06 10.72 -16.71
C PHE A 413 -9.66 10.78 -15.31
N ALA A 414 -10.42 9.76 -14.89
CA ALA A 414 -10.95 9.67 -13.54
C ALA A 414 -9.83 9.62 -12.50
N TYR A 415 -8.79 8.85 -12.77
CA TYR A 415 -7.65 8.75 -11.87
C TYR A 415 -6.90 10.09 -11.74
N PHE A 416 -6.67 10.77 -12.86
CA PHE A 416 -6.09 12.12 -12.89
C PHE A 416 -6.96 13.12 -12.12
N GLY A 417 -8.27 13.16 -12.42
CA GLY A 417 -9.23 14.02 -11.71
C GLY A 417 -9.31 13.72 -10.21
N GLY A 418 -9.25 12.44 -9.84
CA GLY A 418 -9.19 12.00 -8.44
C GLY A 418 -7.94 12.48 -7.71
N GLN A 419 -6.77 12.50 -8.36
CA GLN A 419 -5.54 13.08 -7.80
C GLN A 419 -5.65 14.61 -7.66
N CYS A 420 -6.25 15.28 -8.64
CA CYS A 420 -6.51 16.72 -8.54
C CYS A 420 -7.45 17.06 -7.37
N LEU A 421 -8.53 16.27 -7.19
CA LEU A 421 -9.44 16.42 -6.07
C LEU A 421 -8.76 16.20 -4.73
N ASP A 422 -7.93 15.17 -4.64
CA ASP A 422 -7.19 14.83 -3.42
C ASP A 422 -6.29 15.98 -2.96
N VAL A 423 -5.46 16.47 -3.88
CA VAL A 423 -4.54 17.57 -3.60
C VAL A 423 -5.30 18.87 -3.34
N ALA A 424 -6.35 19.18 -4.11
CA ALA A 424 -7.13 20.40 -3.93
C ALA A 424 -7.90 20.42 -2.60
N LEU A 425 -8.56 19.31 -2.25
CA LEU A 425 -9.32 19.21 -1.00
C LEU A 425 -8.40 19.20 0.23
N SER A 426 -7.21 18.61 0.13
CA SER A 426 -6.21 18.63 1.20
C SER A 426 -5.52 20.00 1.31
N LEU A 427 -5.44 20.77 0.22
CA LEU A 427 -4.87 22.12 0.23
C LEU A 427 -5.73 23.11 1.04
N ILE A 428 -7.06 22.96 1.02
CA ILE A 428 -7.97 23.84 1.76
C ILE A 428 -7.67 23.85 3.27
N PRO A 429 -7.66 22.70 3.99
CA PRO A 429 -7.31 22.69 5.41
C PRO A 429 -5.85 23.05 5.67
N THR A 430 -4.93 22.77 4.72
CA THR A 430 -3.52 23.16 4.82
C THR A 430 -3.37 24.68 4.80
N LEU A 431 -4.04 25.38 3.87
CA LEU A 431 -4.06 26.84 3.83
C LEU A 431 -4.73 27.45 5.07
N LYS A 432 -5.88 26.89 5.50
CA LYS A 432 -6.56 27.34 6.74
C LYS A 432 -5.61 27.20 7.95
N ALA A 433 -4.91 26.07 8.08
CA ALA A 433 -3.96 25.86 9.16
C ALA A 433 -2.77 26.84 9.09
N PHE A 434 -2.28 27.16 7.88
CA PHE A 434 -1.23 28.16 7.69
C PHE A 434 -1.69 29.55 8.12
N PHE A 435 -2.87 30.03 7.70
CA PHE A 435 -3.38 31.33 8.08
C PHE A 435 -3.72 31.42 9.57
N GLN A 436 -4.13 30.31 10.18
CA GLN A 436 -4.45 30.21 11.61
C GLN A 436 -3.26 29.73 12.45
N ARG A 437 -2.04 29.72 11.92
CA ARG A 437 -0.86 29.09 12.57
C ARG A 437 -0.55 29.65 13.96
N HIS A 438 -0.83 30.93 14.22
CA HIS A 438 -0.56 31.55 15.52
C HIS A 438 -1.44 31.01 16.65
N SER A 439 -2.60 30.41 16.33
CA SER A 439 -3.51 29.77 17.30
C SER A 439 -3.28 28.26 17.46
N LEU A 440 -2.32 27.66 16.73
CA LEU A 440 -2.03 26.23 16.83
C LEU A 440 -1.33 25.92 18.16
N LEU A 441 -1.72 24.80 18.77
CA LEU A 441 -1.02 24.26 19.93
C LEU A 441 0.31 23.65 19.48
N TYR A 442 1.38 24.05 20.15
CA TYR A 442 2.69 23.46 19.94
C TYR A 442 3.02 22.54 21.14
N ASN A 443 2.96 21.25 20.91
CA ASN A 443 3.48 20.27 21.85
C ASN A 443 4.93 19.99 21.45
N ALA A 444 5.88 20.66 22.06
CA ALA A 444 7.27 20.26 22.00
C ALA A 444 7.37 18.85 22.60
N ALA A 445 7.59 17.83 21.77
CA ALA A 445 7.94 16.50 22.25
C ALA A 445 9.30 16.62 22.96
N GLY A 446 9.30 16.88 24.24
CA GLY A 446 10.52 17.01 25.02
C GLY A 446 10.46 17.79 26.32
N GLU A 447 9.41 18.52 26.63
CA GLU A 447 9.29 19.06 27.99
C GLU A 447 8.61 18.04 28.89
N LYS A 448 9.41 17.47 29.78
CA LYS A 448 9.00 16.59 30.88
C LYS A 448 7.97 17.31 31.74
N SER A 449 6.82 16.73 31.92
CA SER A 449 6.02 16.86 33.15
C SER A 449 5.84 15.48 33.74
#